data_86e7d97e4e548976835cc4310e818f12
#
_entry.id   86e7d97e4e548976835cc4310e818f12
#
_cell.length_a   1.000
_cell.length_b   1.000
_cell.length_c   1.000
_cell.angle_alpha   90.00
_cell.angle_beta   90.00
_cell.angle_gamma   90.00
#
_symmetry.space_group_name_H-M   'P 1'
#
loop_
_entity.id
_entity.type
_entity.pdbx_description
1 polymer ?
#
loop_
_entity_poly.entity_id
_entity_poly.type
_entity_poly.pdbx_seq_one_letter_code
_entity_poly.pdbx_strand_id
1 'polypeptide(L)'
;MRYSFIEKLVREAVVKPRESRQHRRSVQADKILTGKYTAIPIFIGVMFLIFFLTFHVIGAFLSDLLALGIDKLTALTDAALTAYGLNPVVQSLIIDGIFEGVGSVLSFLPVIVTLFFFLSILEDTGYMARVAFVMDKLLRRIGLSGKSIVPMLIGFGCTVPAVMATRTLPSERDRTMTILLTPFMSCSAKIPIYGFFSAAFFPQHAALVMIALYVFGIIMGILAALVLEKTAFRGRPVPFVMELPNYRLPSVKSVALLLWEKAKDFLERAFTVIFLATIVIWFLQSFDARLNVVESSADSLLAMIGQFLAPVFAPLGFADWRCATALISGFIAKESVVSTLEILLGTSALSALFTTKSAVSFLVFTLLYTPCVAAIAAIRREVGSPVRAGIIALSQCCVAYLAAFAVFAILSL
;
A
#
# COMPACT_ATOMS: atom_id res chain seq x y z
N MET A 1 -10.61 -10.96 48.96
CA MET A 1 -11.17 -12.22 49.54
C MET A 1 -11.65 -13.23 48.49
N ARG A 2 -12.52 -12.89 47.52
CA ARG A 2 -13.01 -13.90 46.52
C ARG A 2 -11.90 -14.53 45.66
N TYR A 3 -10.97 -13.75 45.15
CA TYR A 3 -9.88 -14.26 44.29
C TYR A 3 -8.87 -15.11 45.06
N SER A 4 -8.55 -14.80 46.29
CA SER A 4 -7.67 -15.60 47.15
C SER A 4 -8.31 -16.95 47.55
N PHE A 5 -9.60 -17.00 47.72
CA PHE A 5 -10.35 -18.23 47.92
C PHE A 5 -10.34 -19.11 46.69
N ILE A 6 -10.65 -18.52 45.53
CA ILE A 6 -10.60 -19.21 44.21
C ILE A 6 -9.21 -19.76 43.95
N GLU A 7 -8.15 -18.99 44.19
CA GLU A 7 -6.76 -19.42 44.02
C GLU A 7 -6.41 -20.59 44.91
N LYS A 8 -6.85 -20.60 46.14
CA LYS A 8 -6.63 -21.73 47.09
C LYS A 8 -7.35 -22.98 46.61
N LEU A 9 -8.60 -22.84 46.18
CA LEU A 9 -9.45 -23.94 45.71
C LEU A 9 -8.89 -24.53 44.41
N VAL A 10 -8.41 -23.71 43.47
CA VAL A 10 -7.77 -24.10 42.24
C VAL A 10 -6.45 -24.82 42.51
N ARG A 11 -5.66 -24.40 43.49
CA ARG A 11 -4.43 -25.09 43.88
C ARG A 11 -4.64 -26.51 44.42
N GLU A 12 -5.74 -26.69 45.15
CA GLU A 12 -6.09 -28.00 45.77
C GLU A 12 -6.84 -28.91 44.78
N ALA A 13 -7.69 -28.39 43.92
CA ALA A 13 -8.58 -29.15 43.09
C ALA A 13 -8.03 -29.39 41.62
N VAL A 14 -7.11 -28.57 41.13
CA VAL A 14 -6.60 -28.67 39.77
C VAL A 14 -5.22 -29.30 39.75
N VAL A 15 -5.17 -30.57 39.35
CA VAL A 15 -3.93 -31.22 38.96
C VAL A 15 -3.49 -30.68 37.61
N LYS A 16 -2.57 -29.72 37.61
CA LYS A 16 -1.99 -29.19 36.37
C LYS A 16 -1.28 -30.34 35.63
N PRO A 17 -1.74 -30.74 34.42
CA PRO A 17 -0.98 -31.73 33.65
C PRO A 17 0.40 -31.15 33.37
N ARG A 18 1.42 -32.04 33.31
CA ARG A 18 2.80 -31.63 33.00
C ARG A 18 2.80 -30.76 31.77
N GLU A 19 3.37 -29.56 31.87
CA GLU A 19 3.51 -28.64 30.74
C GLU A 19 4.08 -29.38 29.53
N SER A 20 3.38 -29.29 28.40
CA SER A 20 3.80 -29.95 27.16
C SER A 20 5.22 -29.45 26.77
N ARG A 21 6.03 -30.33 26.15
CA ARG A 21 7.35 -29.90 25.63
C ARG A 21 7.22 -28.70 24.66
N GLN A 22 6.13 -28.65 23.94
CA GLN A 22 5.84 -27.52 23.04
C GLN A 22 5.62 -26.22 23.81
N HIS A 23 4.87 -26.24 24.91
CA HIS A 23 4.64 -25.06 25.74
C HIS A 23 5.96 -24.53 26.34
N ARG A 24 6.82 -25.39 26.86
CA ARG A 24 8.14 -24.99 27.39
C ARG A 24 9.04 -24.36 26.32
N ARG A 25 9.07 -24.93 25.11
CA ARG A 25 9.81 -24.33 23.98
C ARG A 25 9.25 -22.98 23.58
N SER A 26 7.91 -22.83 23.53
CA SER A 26 7.25 -21.55 23.25
C SER A 26 7.60 -20.49 24.28
N VAL A 27 7.56 -20.82 25.59
CA VAL A 27 7.93 -19.89 26.67
C VAL A 27 9.42 -19.47 26.58
N GLN A 28 10.32 -20.40 26.20
CA GLN A 28 11.73 -20.05 26.00
C GLN A 28 11.95 -19.12 24.81
N ALA A 29 11.28 -19.36 23.69
CA ALA A 29 11.32 -18.50 22.52
C ALA A 29 10.72 -17.11 22.83
N ASP A 30 9.62 -17.06 23.59
CA ASP A 30 8.96 -15.81 23.99
C ASP A 30 9.87 -14.92 24.85
N LYS A 31 10.74 -15.47 25.69
CA LYS A 31 11.74 -14.68 26.46
C LYS A 31 12.62 -13.82 25.57
N ILE A 32 12.92 -14.29 24.36
CA ILE A 32 13.76 -13.59 23.38
C ILE A 32 12.88 -12.70 22.48
N LEU A 33 11.80 -13.26 21.94
CA LEU A 33 10.95 -12.61 20.94
C LEU A 33 10.04 -11.51 21.51
N THR A 34 9.70 -11.58 22.79
CA THR A 34 8.90 -10.55 23.50
C THR A 34 9.70 -9.77 24.55
N GLY A 35 11.02 -9.97 24.59
CA GLY A 35 11.93 -9.30 25.52
C GLY A 35 11.92 -7.78 25.32
N LYS A 36 12.05 -7.03 26.42
CA LYS A 36 11.96 -5.55 26.43
C LYS A 36 12.89 -4.84 25.44
N TYR A 37 14.08 -5.38 25.18
CA TYR A 37 15.08 -4.79 24.29
C TYR A 37 15.27 -5.57 22.98
N THR A 38 14.90 -6.85 22.95
CA THR A 38 15.13 -7.73 21.80
C THR A 38 13.94 -7.80 20.85
N ALA A 39 12.73 -7.58 21.35
CA ALA A 39 11.50 -7.72 20.55
C ALA A 39 11.47 -6.81 19.31
N ILE A 40 11.77 -5.52 19.47
CA ILE A 40 11.70 -4.55 18.36
C ILE A 40 12.81 -4.79 17.33
N PRO A 41 14.10 -4.96 17.68
CA PRO A 41 15.14 -5.28 16.72
C PRO A 41 14.89 -6.58 15.94
N ILE A 42 14.45 -7.64 16.63
CA ILE A 42 14.12 -8.91 15.96
C ILE A 42 12.95 -8.73 15.00
N PHE A 43 11.91 -8.02 15.43
CA PHE A 43 10.77 -7.71 14.59
C PHE A 43 11.18 -6.95 13.33
N ILE A 44 11.99 -5.89 13.45
CA ILE A 44 12.52 -5.14 12.32
C ILE A 44 13.34 -6.04 11.39
N GLY A 45 14.20 -6.90 11.95
CA GLY A 45 15.02 -7.85 11.20
C GLY A 45 14.17 -8.87 10.40
N VAL A 46 13.15 -9.45 11.03
CA VAL A 46 12.21 -10.38 10.37
C VAL A 46 11.44 -9.69 9.26
N MET A 47 10.91 -8.48 9.50
CA MET A 47 10.18 -7.73 8.49
C MET A 47 11.09 -7.30 7.34
N PHE A 48 12.30 -6.84 7.64
CA PHE A 48 13.29 -6.52 6.61
C PHE A 48 13.61 -7.74 5.72
N LEU A 49 13.82 -8.91 6.33
CA LEU A 49 14.09 -10.15 5.59
C LEU A 49 12.92 -10.50 4.66
N ILE A 50 11.69 -10.42 5.17
CA ILE A 50 10.49 -10.72 4.38
C ILE A 50 10.34 -9.75 3.21
N PHE A 51 10.48 -8.45 3.46
CA PHE A 51 10.40 -7.46 2.40
C PHE A 51 11.53 -7.59 1.38
N PHE A 52 12.76 -7.86 1.83
CA PHE A 52 13.89 -8.09 0.94
C PHE A 52 13.66 -9.32 0.04
N LEU A 53 13.23 -10.44 0.60
CA LEU A 53 12.93 -11.64 -0.19
C LEU A 53 11.75 -11.42 -1.16
N THR A 54 10.73 -10.68 -0.72
CA THR A 54 9.55 -10.40 -1.54
C THR A 54 9.86 -9.46 -2.70
N PHE A 55 10.53 -8.34 -2.45
CA PHE A 55 10.66 -7.27 -3.44
C PHE A 55 11.96 -7.34 -4.26
N HIS A 56 13.02 -8.02 -3.77
CA HIS A 56 14.29 -8.07 -4.48
C HIS A 56 14.70 -9.48 -4.95
N VAL A 57 14.17 -10.54 -4.36
CA VAL A 57 14.61 -11.89 -4.70
C VAL A 57 13.49 -12.67 -5.38
N ILE A 58 12.56 -13.21 -4.61
CA ILE A 58 11.55 -14.16 -5.12
C ILE A 58 10.47 -13.44 -5.92
N GLY A 59 9.87 -12.41 -5.33
CA GLY A 59 8.76 -11.71 -5.97
C GLY A 59 9.20 -10.95 -7.21
N ALA A 60 10.37 -10.28 -7.17
CA ALA A 60 10.93 -9.61 -8.34
C ALA A 60 11.20 -10.60 -9.48
N PHE A 61 11.93 -11.69 -9.20
CA PHE A 61 12.23 -12.71 -10.22
C PHE A 61 10.98 -13.29 -10.89
N LEU A 62 9.95 -13.63 -10.09
CA LEU A 62 8.69 -14.16 -10.62
C LEU A 62 7.89 -13.09 -11.38
N SER A 63 7.97 -11.83 -10.93
CA SER A 63 7.33 -10.70 -11.60
C SER A 63 7.94 -10.44 -12.96
N ASP A 64 9.27 -10.40 -13.04
CA ASP A 64 10.01 -10.22 -14.31
C ASP A 64 9.72 -11.36 -15.29
N LEU A 65 9.65 -12.60 -14.81
CA LEU A 65 9.32 -13.75 -15.64
C LEU A 65 7.89 -13.66 -16.19
N LEU A 66 6.94 -13.21 -15.38
CA LEU A 66 5.55 -13.02 -15.81
C LEU A 66 5.45 -11.84 -16.79
N ALA A 67 6.14 -10.73 -16.52
CA ALA A 67 6.20 -9.57 -17.42
C ALA A 67 6.74 -9.97 -18.80
N LEU A 68 7.85 -10.71 -18.86
CA LEU A 68 8.39 -11.25 -20.13
C LEU A 68 7.36 -12.13 -20.87
N GLY A 69 6.55 -12.88 -20.16
CA GLY A 69 5.47 -13.67 -20.76
C GLY A 69 4.37 -12.78 -21.35
N ILE A 70 3.96 -11.75 -20.63
CA ILE A 70 2.94 -10.78 -21.05
C ILE A 70 3.46 -9.99 -22.25
N ASP A 71 4.70 -9.49 -22.22
CA ASP A 71 5.31 -8.71 -23.30
C ASP A 71 5.38 -9.52 -24.61
N LYS A 72 5.77 -10.81 -24.54
CA LYS A 72 5.76 -11.70 -25.69
C LYS A 72 4.36 -11.91 -26.24
N LEU A 73 3.37 -12.10 -25.36
CA LEU A 73 1.98 -12.26 -25.77
C LEU A 73 1.42 -10.99 -26.42
N THR A 74 1.78 -9.83 -25.88
CA THR A 74 1.43 -8.51 -26.43
C THR A 74 2.04 -8.32 -27.81
N ALA A 75 3.35 -8.58 -27.97
CA ALA A 75 4.02 -8.48 -29.25
C ALA A 75 3.45 -9.45 -30.32
N LEU A 76 3.12 -10.67 -29.91
CA LEU A 76 2.49 -11.65 -30.80
C LEU A 76 1.10 -11.19 -31.24
N THR A 77 0.31 -10.65 -30.32
CA THR A 77 -1.02 -10.14 -30.58
C THR A 77 -0.97 -8.91 -31.49
N ASP A 78 -0.04 -8.00 -31.24
CA ASP A 78 0.18 -6.79 -32.06
C ASP A 78 0.54 -7.16 -33.49
N ALA A 79 1.49 -8.08 -33.68
CA ALA A 79 1.86 -8.59 -34.98
C ALA A 79 0.68 -9.25 -35.73
N ALA A 80 -0.16 -10.02 -35.01
CA ALA A 80 -1.34 -10.66 -35.58
C ALA A 80 -2.42 -9.64 -36.00
N LEU A 81 -2.67 -8.61 -35.16
CA LEU A 81 -3.63 -7.55 -35.44
C LEU A 81 -3.18 -6.68 -36.64
N THR A 82 -1.87 -6.38 -36.70
CA THR A 82 -1.27 -5.66 -37.83
C THR A 82 -1.39 -6.46 -39.13
N ALA A 83 -1.12 -7.77 -39.09
CA ALA A 83 -1.27 -8.64 -40.26
C ALA A 83 -2.72 -8.76 -40.73
N TYR A 84 -3.69 -8.68 -39.81
CA TYR A 84 -5.12 -8.70 -40.13
C TYR A 84 -5.63 -7.35 -40.70
N GLY A 85 -4.86 -6.27 -40.55
CA GLY A 85 -5.21 -4.94 -41.06
C GLY A 85 -6.31 -4.25 -40.27
N LEU A 86 -6.33 -4.43 -38.93
CA LEU A 86 -7.29 -3.77 -38.07
C LEU A 86 -7.13 -2.24 -38.08
N ASN A 87 -8.21 -1.53 -37.75
CA ASN A 87 -8.18 -0.08 -37.56
C ASN A 87 -7.18 0.26 -36.43
N PRO A 88 -6.25 1.23 -36.65
CA PRO A 88 -5.22 1.60 -35.66
C PRO A 88 -5.78 1.95 -34.26
N VAL A 89 -6.96 2.55 -34.20
CA VAL A 89 -7.65 2.90 -32.92
C VAL A 89 -8.03 1.64 -32.14
N VAL A 90 -8.54 0.61 -32.82
CA VAL A 90 -8.92 -0.65 -32.19
C VAL A 90 -7.68 -1.42 -31.77
N GLN A 91 -6.60 -1.36 -32.55
CA GLN A 91 -5.32 -1.94 -32.20
C GLN A 91 -4.76 -1.28 -30.93
N SER A 92 -4.72 0.05 -30.86
CA SER A 92 -4.30 0.80 -29.66
C SER A 92 -5.17 0.47 -28.44
N LEU A 93 -6.49 0.36 -28.59
CA LEU A 93 -7.37 -0.06 -27.48
C LEU A 93 -6.95 -1.44 -26.93
N ILE A 94 -6.67 -2.39 -27.82
CA ILE A 94 -6.28 -3.75 -27.41
C ILE A 94 -4.90 -3.76 -26.79
N ILE A 95 -3.90 -3.15 -27.43
CA ILE A 95 -2.51 -3.20 -26.99
C ILE A 95 -2.29 -2.27 -25.79
N ASP A 96 -2.55 -0.97 -25.95
CA ASP A 96 -2.24 0.04 -24.93
C ASP A 96 -3.30 0.07 -23.83
N GLY A 97 -4.58 -0.09 -24.18
CA GLY A 97 -5.66 -0.07 -23.20
C GLY A 97 -5.79 -1.36 -22.38
N ILE A 98 -5.73 -2.53 -23.05
CA ILE A 98 -6.00 -3.82 -22.40
C ILE A 98 -4.71 -4.50 -22.00
N PHE A 99 -3.81 -4.79 -22.93
CA PHE A 99 -2.60 -5.57 -22.64
C PHE A 99 -1.63 -4.82 -21.74
N GLU A 100 -1.33 -3.57 -22.01
CA GLU A 100 -0.45 -2.78 -21.17
C GLU A 100 -1.09 -2.48 -19.81
N GLY A 101 -2.36 -2.05 -19.78
CA GLY A 101 -3.06 -1.72 -18.55
C GLY A 101 -3.27 -2.92 -17.62
N VAL A 102 -3.78 -4.05 -18.14
CA VAL A 102 -3.99 -5.27 -17.35
C VAL A 102 -2.67 -5.99 -17.09
N GLY A 103 -1.77 -6.00 -18.07
CA GLY A 103 -0.46 -6.64 -17.99
C GLY A 103 0.40 -6.06 -16.87
N SER A 104 0.47 -4.73 -16.77
CA SER A 104 1.21 -4.06 -15.69
C SER A 104 0.70 -4.48 -14.31
N VAL A 105 -0.61 -4.58 -14.13
CA VAL A 105 -1.21 -5.00 -12.86
C VAL A 105 -0.97 -6.48 -12.56
N LEU A 106 -1.07 -7.35 -13.58
CA LEU A 106 -0.78 -8.78 -13.42
C LEU A 106 0.68 -9.04 -13.06
N SER A 107 1.61 -8.24 -13.57
CA SER A 107 3.03 -8.35 -13.25
C SER A 107 3.33 -8.17 -11.75
N PHE A 108 2.46 -7.50 -10.98
CA PHE A 108 2.58 -7.39 -9.53
C PHE A 108 1.98 -8.57 -8.75
N LEU A 109 1.22 -9.46 -9.41
CA LEU A 109 0.59 -10.60 -8.74
C LEU A 109 1.60 -11.51 -8.03
N PRO A 110 2.76 -11.89 -8.62
CA PRO A 110 3.74 -12.72 -7.95
C PRO A 110 4.33 -12.07 -6.69
N VAL A 111 4.58 -10.75 -6.72
CA VAL A 111 5.05 -10.01 -5.55
C VAL A 111 4.03 -10.07 -4.42
N ILE A 112 2.74 -9.86 -4.74
CA ILE A 112 1.64 -9.91 -3.78
C ILE A 112 1.50 -11.31 -3.18
N VAL A 113 1.52 -12.36 -4.02
CA VAL A 113 1.43 -13.76 -3.58
C VAL A 113 2.61 -14.13 -2.68
N THR A 114 3.82 -13.72 -3.04
CA THR A 114 5.04 -13.96 -2.24
C THR A 114 4.97 -13.25 -0.88
N LEU A 115 4.48 -12.00 -0.86
CA LEU A 115 4.26 -11.27 0.39
C LEU A 115 3.26 -12.01 1.30
N PHE A 116 2.12 -12.42 0.75
CA PHE A 116 1.13 -13.16 1.51
C PHE A 116 1.62 -14.52 1.98
N PHE A 117 2.48 -15.18 1.21
CA PHE A 117 3.11 -16.42 1.62
C PHE A 117 3.91 -16.23 2.91
N PHE A 118 4.78 -15.25 2.98
CA PHE A 118 5.56 -14.97 4.19
C PHE A 118 4.69 -14.50 5.36
N LEU A 119 3.70 -13.63 5.09
CA LEU A 119 2.77 -13.17 6.13
C LEU A 119 1.94 -14.30 6.71
N SER A 120 1.47 -15.23 5.86
CA SER A 120 0.73 -16.43 6.28
C SER A 120 1.58 -17.32 7.18
N ILE A 121 2.87 -17.50 6.85
CA ILE A 121 3.81 -18.23 7.71
C ILE A 121 3.94 -17.55 9.07
N LEU A 122 4.08 -16.22 9.12
CA LEU A 122 4.17 -15.48 10.39
C LEU A 122 2.89 -15.59 11.21
N GLU A 123 1.74 -15.60 10.55
CA GLU A 123 0.43 -15.74 11.21
C GLU A 123 0.24 -17.15 11.76
N ASP A 124 0.46 -18.17 10.94
CA ASP A 124 0.31 -19.59 11.33
C ASP A 124 1.28 -20.02 12.42
N THR A 125 2.52 -19.51 12.40
CA THR A 125 3.50 -19.77 13.46
C THR A 125 3.10 -19.12 14.79
N GLY A 126 2.18 -18.17 14.80
CA GLY A 126 1.78 -17.40 15.97
C GLY A 126 2.71 -16.23 16.29
N TYR A 127 3.67 -15.90 15.41
CA TYR A 127 4.58 -14.77 15.60
C TYR A 127 3.84 -13.42 15.58
N MET A 128 2.83 -13.27 14.72
CA MET A 128 2.03 -12.03 14.64
C MET A 128 1.31 -11.70 15.94
N ALA A 129 0.90 -12.71 16.72
CA ALA A 129 0.32 -12.50 18.05
C ALA A 129 1.32 -11.86 19.03
N ARG A 130 2.60 -12.25 18.96
CA ARG A 130 3.69 -11.68 19.78
C ARG A 130 3.99 -10.25 19.39
N VAL A 131 4.05 -9.99 18.10
CA VAL A 131 4.21 -8.63 17.56
C VAL A 131 3.07 -7.73 18.06
N ALA A 132 1.83 -8.20 17.95
CA ALA A 132 0.67 -7.45 18.44
C ALA A 132 0.76 -7.18 19.97
N PHE A 133 1.23 -8.17 20.74
CA PHE A 133 1.43 -8.03 22.19
C PHE A 133 2.50 -6.98 22.54
N VAL A 134 3.65 -7.03 21.88
CA VAL A 134 4.76 -6.09 22.10
C VAL A 134 4.35 -4.66 21.71
N MET A 135 3.67 -4.53 20.57
CA MET A 135 3.27 -3.24 20.02
C MET A 135 2.04 -2.63 20.72
N ASP A 136 1.29 -3.40 21.51
CA ASP A 136 0.07 -2.92 22.19
C ASP A 136 0.35 -1.71 23.08
N LYS A 137 1.44 -1.73 23.83
CA LYS A 137 1.83 -0.60 24.69
C LYS A 137 2.09 0.68 23.91
N LEU A 138 2.66 0.55 22.70
CA LEU A 138 3.00 1.69 21.86
C LEU A 138 1.74 2.23 21.15
N LEU A 139 0.95 1.33 20.57
CA LEU A 139 -0.26 1.67 19.81
C LEU A 139 -1.36 2.26 20.68
N ARG A 140 -1.49 1.83 21.92
CA ARG A 140 -2.44 2.43 22.88
C ARG A 140 -2.19 3.91 23.15
N ARG A 141 -0.94 4.38 23.01
CA ARG A 141 -0.61 5.81 23.16
C ARG A 141 -1.18 6.69 22.04
N ILE A 142 -1.47 6.07 20.90
CA ILE A 142 -2.07 6.72 19.73
C ILE A 142 -3.52 6.27 19.51
N GLY A 143 -4.15 5.69 20.54
CA GLY A 143 -5.57 5.33 20.55
C GLY A 143 -5.92 4.05 19.79
N LEU A 144 -4.96 3.18 19.47
CA LEU A 144 -5.15 1.90 18.76
C LEU A 144 -4.88 0.70 19.66
N SER A 145 -5.51 -0.44 19.34
CA SER A 145 -5.17 -1.74 19.94
C SER A 145 -3.93 -2.35 19.29
N GLY A 146 -3.21 -3.23 20.02
CA GLY A 146 -2.02 -3.91 19.50
C GLY A 146 -2.25 -4.71 18.22
N LYS A 147 -3.46 -5.24 18.00
CA LYS A 147 -3.82 -5.96 16.77
C LYS A 147 -3.78 -5.09 15.52
N SER A 148 -3.95 -3.77 15.65
CA SER A 148 -3.90 -2.83 14.52
C SER A 148 -2.53 -2.79 13.83
N ILE A 149 -1.46 -3.27 14.49
CA ILE A 149 -0.14 -3.34 13.86
C ILE A 149 -0.12 -4.27 12.64
N VAL A 150 -0.90 -5.36 12.67
CA VAL A 150 -0.92 -6.35 11.58
C VAL A 150 -1.39 -5.75 10.25
N PRO A 151 -2.58 -5.12 10.16
CA PRO A 151 -2.97 -4.38 8.97
C PRO A 151 -1.98 -3.29 8.55
N MET A 152 -1.42 -2.54 9.51
CA MET A 152 -0.45 -1.49 9.20
C MET A 152 0.83 -2.03 8.56
N LEU A 153 1.34 -3.18 9.03
CA LEU A 153 2.50 -3.83 8.44
C LEU A 153 2.23 -4.34 7.03
N ILE A 154 1.06 -4.94 6.81
CA ILE A 154 0.63 -5.35 5.47
C ILE A 154 0.56 -4.13 4.54
N GLY A 155 0.22 -2.96 5.08
CA GLY A 155 0.16 -1.68 4.37
C GLY A 155 1.47 -1.24 3.71
N PHE A 156 2.62 -1.62 4.26
CA PHE A 156 3.92 -1.39 3.61
C PHE A 156 4.09 -2.22 2.32
N GLY A 157 3.41 -3.33 2.21
CA GLY A 157 3.35 -4.08 0.96
C GLY A 157 2.27 -3.55 0.03
N CYS A 158 1.01 -3.60 0.46
CA CYS A 158 -0.14 -3.15 -0.32
C CYS A 158 -1.30 -2.71 0.58
N THR A 159 -1.90 -1.57 0.27
CA THR A 159 -3.03 -1.02 1.04
C THR A 159 -4.30 -1.88 0.92
N VAL A 160 -4.54 -2.54 -0.22
CA VAL A 160 -5.75 -3.37 -0.44
C VAL A 160 -5.86 -4.50 0.59
N PRO A 161 -4.89 -5.42 0.69
CA PRO A 161 -4.93 -6.48 1.69
C PRO A 161 -4.85 -5.97 3.12
N ALA A 162 -4.15 -4.86 3.34
CA ALA A 162 -4.07 -4.24 4.64
C ALA A 162 -5.46 -3.80 5.15
N VAL A 163 -6.24 -3.13 4.31
CA VAL A 163 -7.62 -2.75 4.63
C VAL A 163 -8.48 -3.97 4.88
N MET A 164 -8.35 -5.02 4.08
CA MET A 164 -9.09 -6.28 4.28
C MET A 164 -8.72 -6.97 5.60
N ALA A 165 -7.45 -6.94 6.00
CA ALA A 165 -6.98 -7.52 7.25
C ALA A 165 -7.59 -6.84 8.49
N THR A 166 -8.12 -5.62 8.37
CA THR A 166 -8.79 -4.92 9.47
C THR A 166 -10.06 -5.64 9.95
N ARG A 167 -10.60 -6.59 9.18
CA ARG A 167 -11.73 -7.44 9.59
C ARG A 167 -11.44 -8.26 10.85
N THR A 168 -10.18 -8.54 11.14
CA THR A 168 -9.76 -9.29 12.33
C THR A 168 -9.81 -8.46 13.60
N LEU A 169 -10.03 -7.15 13.49
CA LEU A 169 -10.10 -6.24 14.63
C LEU A 169 -11.49 -6.34 15.30
N PRO A 170 -11.54 -6.48 16.63
CA PRO A 170 -12.79 -6.73 17.37
C PRO A 170 -13.66 -5.47 17.51
N SER A 171 -13.10 -4.28 17.33
CA SER A 171 -13.79 -3.00 17.51
C SER A 171 -13.98 -2.30 16.17
N GLU A 172 -15.22 -1.85 15.88
CA GLU A 172 -15.52 -1.05 14.69
C GLU A 172 -14.73 0.28 14.70
N ARG A 173 -14.55 0.87 15.88
CA ARG A 173 -13.73 2.06 16.09
C ARG A 173 -12.28 1.82 15.66
N ASP A 174 -11.64 0.78 16.22
CA ASP A 174 -10.24 0.47 15.92
C ASP A 174 -10.08 0.06 14.45
N ARG A 175 -11.06 -0.66 13.89
CA ARG A 175 -11.12 -1.03 12.48
C ARG A 175 -11.13 0.21 11.58
N THR A 176 -12.08 1.13 11.80
CA THR A 176 -12.21 2.34 10.98
C THR A 176 -10.99 3.24 11.12
N MET A 177 -10.48 3.42 12.34
CA MET A 177 -9.27 4.21 12.58
C MET A 177 -8.05 3.58 11.89
N THR A 178 -7.89 2.25 11.93
CA THR A 178 -6.80 1.56 11.25
C THR A 178 -6.93 1.68 9.73
N ILE A 179 -8.15 1.60 9.17
CA ILE A 179 -8.39 1.84 7.74
C ILE A 179 -7.95 3.24 7.32
N LEU A 180 -8.24 4.26 8.13
CA LEU A 180 -7.83 5.65 7.88
C LEU A 180 -6.30 5.83 7.90
N LEU A 181 -5.60 5.08 8.76
CA LEU A 181 -4.15 5.21 8.94
C LEU A 181 -3.33 4.35 7.99
N THR A 182 -3.89 3.26 7.47
CA THR A 182 -3.17 2.34 6.57
C THR A 182 -2.57 3.02 5.33
N PRO A 183 -3.23 3.98 4.64
CA PRO A 183 -2.66 4.62 3.46
C PRO A 183 -1.45 5.52 3.71
N PHE A 184 -1.19 5.91 4.95
CA PHE A 184 0.05 6.63 5.33
C PHE A 184 1.27 5.73 5.25
N MET A 185 1.09 4.42 5.33
CA MET A 185 2.16 3.46 5.10
C MET A 185 2.52 3.43 3.61
N SER A 186 3.82 3.52 3.31
CA SER A 186 4.29 3.51 1.92
C SER A 186 4.18 2.11 1.34
N CYS A 187 3.23 1.90 0.43
CA CYS A 187 3.12 0.63 -0.29
C CYS A 187 4.22 0.49 -1.37
N SER A 188 4.45 -0.74 -1.84
CA SER A 188 5.48 -1.06 -2.85
C SER A 188 5.34 -0.28 -4.15
N ALA A 189 4.11 0.03 -4.58
CA ALA A 189 3.85 0.80 -5.79
C ALA A 189 4.33 2.27 -5.74
N LYS A 190 4.66 2.79 -4.55
CA LYS A 190 5.27 4.12 -4.38
C LYS A 190 6.79 4.10 -4.56
N ILE A 191 7.45 2.93 -4.42
CA ILE A 191 8.92 2.80 -4.50
C ILE A 191 9.48 3.28 -5.84
N PRO A 192 8.90 2.94 -7.01
CA PRO A 192 9.37 3.45 -8.29
C PRO A 192 9.36 4.98 -8.36
N ILE A 193 8.31 5.63 -7.80
CA ILE A 193 8.23 7.10 -7.77
C ILE A 193 9.37 7.68 -6.94
N TYR A 194 9.63 7.13 -5.76
CA TYR A 194 10.72 7.58 -4.90
C TYR A 194 12.08 7.38 -5.57
N GLY A 195 12.29 6.21 -6.20
CA GLY A 195 13.52 5.90 -6.92
C GLY A 195 13.77 6.86 -8.08
N PHE A 196 12.76 7.10 -8.92
CA PHE A 196 12.83 7.97 -10.08
C PHE A 196 13.20 9.40 -9.72
N PHE A 197 12.50 10.00 -8.75
CA PHE A 197 12.81 11.35 -8.30
C PHE A 197 14.12 11.43 -7.50
N SER A 198 14.40 10.43 -6.66
CA SER A 198 15.64 10.42 -5.88
C SER A 198 16.88 10.27 -6.77
N ALA A 199 16.81 9.46 -7.82
CA ALA A 199 17.89 9.32 -8.79
C ALA A 199 18.13 10.62 -9.58
N ALA A 200 17.06 11.32 -9.95
CA ALA A 200 17.14 12.57 -10.72
C ALA A 200 17.66 13.76 -9.91
N PHE A 201 17.19 13.93 -8.66
CA PHE A 201 17.49 15.13 -7.85
C PHE A 201 18.50 14.90 -6.74
N PHE A 202 18.69 13.66 -6.29
CA PHE A 202 19.56 13.31 -5.15
C PHE A 202 20.42 12.06 -5.44
N PRO A 203 21.21 12.02 -6.53
CA PRO A 203 21.90 10.80 -6.95
C PRO A 203 22.86 10.24 -5.92
N GLN A 204 23.51 11.12 -5.13
CA GLN A 204 24.44 10.70 -4.07
C GLN A 204 23.75 10.25 -2.77
N HIS A 205 22.49 10.64 -2.55
CA HIS A 205 21.74 10.41 -1.30
C HIS A 205 20.38 9.73 -1.54
N ALA A 206 20.18 9.09 -2.71
CA ALA A 206 18.90 8.51 -3.08
C ALA A 206 18.32 7.54 -2.02
N ALA A 207 19.14 6.65 -1.48
CA ALA A 207 18.73 5.73 -0.43
C ALA A 207 18.28 6.46 0.86
N LEU A 208 18.99 7.53 1.23
CA LEU A 208 18.65 8.32 2.41
C LEU A 208 17.32 9.06 2.23
N VAL A 209 17.07 9.61 1.05
CA VAL A 209 15.79 10.28 0.71
C VAL A 209 14.64 9.27 0.76
N MET A 210 14.83 8.07 0.22
CA MET A 210 13.82 7.01 0.29
C MET A 210 13.49 6.64 1.74
N ILE A 211 14.51 6.42 2.58
CA ILE A 211 14.32 6.13 4.02
C ILE A 211 13.60 7.29 4.71
N ALA A 212 13.99 8.53 4.43
CA ALA A 212 13.36 9.71 5.01
C ALA A 212 11.87 9.81 4.65
N LEU A 213 11.47 9.48 3.40
CA LEU A 213 10.07 9.43 2.98
C LEU A 213 9.28 8.35 3.74
N TYR A 214 9.86 7.16 3.93
CA TYR A 214 9.21 6.12 4.74
C TYR A 214 8.99 6.56 6.19
N VAL A 215 10.02 7.13 6.82
CA VAL A 215 9.94 7.65 8.19
C VAL A 215 8.92 8.79 8.27
N PHE A 216 8.93 9.68 7.29
CA PHE A 216 7.97 10.79 7.22
C PHE A 216 6.52 10.28 7.13
N GLY A 217 6.24 9.26 6.31
CA GLY A 217 4.93 8.62 6.23
C GLY A 217 4.46 8.06 7.57
N ILE A 218 5.36 7.38 8.31
CA ILE A 218 5.07 6.85 9.64
C ILE A 218 4.75 7.98 10.63
N ILE A 219 5.56 9.04 10.63
CA ILE A 219 5.36 10.22 11.50
C ILE A 219 4.01 10.86 11.21
N MET A 220 3.66 11.08 9.94
CA MET A 220 2.37 11.63 9.53
C MET A 220 1.21 10.72 9.93
N GLY A 221 1.37 9.40 9.83
CA GLY A 221 0.39 8.43 10.33
C GLY A 221 0.19 8.52 11.84
N ILE A 222 1.26 8.70 12.62
CA ILE A 222 1.18 8.90 14.08
C ILE A 222 0.48 10.22 14.41
N LEU A 223 0.83 11.31 13.73
CA LEU A 223 0.18 12.62 13.93
C LEU A 223 -1.30 12.56 13.57
N ALA A 224 -1.65 11.94 12.45
CA ALA A 224 -3.04 11.71 12.07
C ALA A 224 -3.80 10.89 13.12
N ALA A 225 -3.17 9.82 13.65
CA ALA A 225 -3.76 9.00 14.71
C ALA A 225 -4.06 9.81 15.97
N LEU A 226 -3.12 10.64 16.43
CA LEU A 226 -3.28 11.50 17.60
C LEU A 226 -4.40 12.54 17.42
N VAL A 227 -4.52 13.11 16.22
CA VAL A 227 -5.61 14.03 15.88
C VAL A 227 -6.95 13.31 15.86
N LEU A 228 -7.02 12.15 15.23
CA LEU A 228 -8.23 11.34 15.11
C LEU A 228 -8.71 10.81 16.47
N GLU A 229 -7.80 10.40 17.36
CA GLU A 229 -8.10 9.97 18.71
C GLU A 229 -8.81 11.08 19.52
N LYS A 230 -8.32 12.32 19.40
CA LYS A 230 -8.86 13.46 20.14
C LYS A 230 -10.15 14.03 19.53
N THR A 231 -10.39 13.82 18.25
CA THR A 231 -11.51 14.41 17.50
C THR A 231 -12.62 13.40 17.23
N ALA A 232 -12.45 12.56 16.23
CA ALA A 232 -13.49 11.68 15.70
C ALA A 232 -13.63 10.35 16.46
N PHE A 233 -12.53 9.83 17.03
CA PHE A 233 -12.49 8.51 17.65
C PHE A 233 -12.19 8.59 19.15
N ARG A 234 -12.94 9.42 19.88
CA ARG A 234 -12.81 9.53 21.33
C ARG A 234 -13.19 8.21 22.02
N GLY A 235 -12.40 7.80 23.01
CA GLY A 235 -12.63 6.59 23.79
C GLY A 235 -11.36 5.74 23.94
N ARG A 236 -11.43 4.75 24.83
CA ARG A 236 -10.29 3.85 25.05
C ARG A 236 -10.35 2.68 24.07
N PRO A 237 -9.19 2.25 23.50
CA PRO A 237 -9.14 1.05 22.69
C PRO A 237 -9.55 -0.17 23.54
N VAL A 238 -10.09 -1.18 22.85
CA VAL A 238 -10.51 -2.43 23.52
C VAL A 238 -9.29 -3.05 24.21
N PRO A 239 -9.43 -3.50 25.48
CA PRO A 239 -8.33 -4.17 26.17
C PRO A 239 -7.86 -5.39 25.38
N PHE A 240 -6.55 -5.46 25.16
CA PHE A 240 -5.95 -6.59 24.50
C PHE A 240 -5.72 -7.70 25.53
N VAL A 241 -6.68 -8.60 25.63
CA VAL A 241 -6.56 -9.83 26.42
C VAL A 241 -6.46 -10.98 25.44
N MET A 242 -5.26 -11.48 25.21
CA MET A 242 -5.03 -12.64 24.34
C MET A 242 -4.01 -13.56 24.99
N GLU A 243 -4.38 -14.83 25.13
CA GLU A 243 -3.41 -15.87 25.42
C GLU A 243 -2.52 -16.07 24.19
N LEU A 244 -1.20 -16.07 24.37
CA LEU A 244 -0.25 -16.29 23.31
C LEU A 244 -0.35 -17.77 22.85
N PRO A 245 -0.72 -18.04 21.60
CA PRO A 245 -0.81 -19.41 21.11
C PRO A 245 0.58 -20.07 21.11
N ASN A 246 0.66 -21.38 21.32
CA ASN A 246 1.92 -22.11 21.19
C ASN A 246 2.45 -22.01 19.75
N TYR A 247 3.77 -21.94 19.58
CA TYR A 247 4.38 -22.01 18.25
C TYR A 247 4.08 -23.36 17.61
N ARG A 248 3.67 -23.30 16.35
CA ARG A 248 3.44 -24.49 15.52
C ARG A 248 4.01 -24.25 14.12
N LEU A 249 4.34 -25.34 13.46
CA LEU A 249 4.74 -25.30 12.05
C LEU A 249 3.50 -24.95 11.20
N PRO A 250 3.66 -24.07 10.21
CA PRO A 250 2.56 -23.72 9.31
C PRO A 250 2.06 -24.95 8.55
N SER A 251 0.76 -25.05 8.40
CA SER A 251 0.14 -26.11 7.59
C SER A 251 0.24 -25.75 6.12
N VAL A 252 0.93 -26.57 5.33
CA VAL A 252 1.07 -26.36 3.87
C VAL A 252 -0.28 -26.20 3.19
N LYS A 253 -1.27 -27.01 3.59
CA LYS A 253 -2.63 -26.94 3.04
C LYS A 253 -3.31 -25.61 3.36
N SER A 254 -3.20 -25.12 4.61
CA SER A 254 -3.81 -23.84 5.03
C SER A 254 -3.18 -22.67 4.31
N VAL A 255 -1.84 -22.67 4.22
CA VAL A 255 -1.09 -21.63 3.48
C VAL A 255 -1.48 -21.62 2.00
N ALA A 256 -1.50 -22.78 1.36
CA ALA A 256 -1.87 -22.87 -0.07
C ALA A 256 -3.31 -22.40 -0.34
N LEU A 257 -4.28 -22.76 0.51
CA LEU A 257 -5.66 -22.29 0.38
C LEU A 257 -5.76 -20.78 0.56
N LEU A 258 -5.09 -20.24 1.57
CA LEU A 258 -5.09 -18.79 1.82
C LEU A 258 -4.45 -18.02 0.66
N LEU A 259 -3.34 -18.52 0.11
CA LEU A 259 -2.71 -17.94 -1.06
C LEU A 259 -3.65 -17.96 -2.27
N TRP A 260 -4.32 -19.06 -2.51
CA TRP A 260 -5.29 -19.18 -3.60
C TRP A 260 -6.44 -18.19 -3.45
N GLU A 261 -7.03 -18.08 -2.26
CA GLU A 261 -8.09 -17.10 -1.98
C GLU A 261 -7.61 -15.65 -2.21
N LYS A 262 -6.42 -15.31 -1.73
CA LYS A 262 -5.85 -13.96 -1.92
C LYS A 262 -5.51 -13.67 -3.38
N ALA A 263 -4.94 -14.63 -4.10
CA ALA A 263 -4.66 -14.51 -5.53
C ALA A 263 -5.96 -14.35 -6.33
N LYS A 264 -6.97 -15.15 -6.03
CA LYS A 264 -8.30 -15.08 -6.68
C LYS A 264 -8.97 -13.74 -6.41
N ASP A 265 -9.03 -13.30 -5.16
CA ASP A 265 -9.58 -11.98 -4.77
C ASP A 265 -8.87 -10.82 -5.49
N PHE A 266 -7.54 -10.93 -5.66
CA PHE A 266 -6.77 -9.92 -6.39
C PHE A 266 -7.10 -9.94 -7.89
N LEU A 267 -7.13 -11.11 -8.52
CA LEU A 267 -7.48 -11.27 -9.94
C LEU A 267 -8.90 -10.77 -10.24
N GLU A 268 -9.89 -11.12 -9.44
CA GLU A 268 -11.26 -10.63 -9.61
C GLU A 268 -11.32 -9.10 -9.56
N ARG A 269 -10.55 -8.46 -8.69
CA ARG A 269 -10.49 -6.99 -8.60
C ARG A 269 -9.70 -6.37 -9.76
N ALA A 270 -8.61 -7.01 -10.18
CA ALA A 270 -7.85 -6.58 -11.33
C ALA A 270 -8.73 -6.55 -12.58
N PHE A 271 -9.46 -7.63 -12.83
CA PHE A 271 -10.34 -7.71 -13.99
C PHE A 271 -11.63 -6.88 -13.90
N THR A 272 -12.10 -6.50 -12.72
CA THR A 272 -13.34 -5.70 -12.60
C THR A 272 -13.06 -4.21 -12.48
N VAL A 273 -12.25 -3.81 -11.50
CA VAL A 273 -12.05 -2.38 -11.18
C VAL A 273 -10.93 -1.78 -12.00
N ILE A 274 -9.78 -2.47 -12.08
CA ILE A 274 -8.59 -1.91 -12.71
C ILE A 274 -8.75 -1.93 -14.23
N PHE A 275 -9.24 -3.02 -14.79
CA PHE A 275 -9.54 -3.13 -16.22
C PHE A 275 -10.46 -2.00 -16.70
N LEU A 276 -11.57 -1.75 -16.00
CA LEU A 276 -12.46 -0.66 -16.35
C LEU A 276 -11.77 0.71 -16.25
N ALA A 277 -10.96 0.89 -15.20
CA ALA A 277 -10.24 2.13 -15.01
C ALA A 277 -9.17 2.37 -16.09
N THR A 278 -8.46 1.33 -16.54
CA THR A 278 -7.46 1.45 -17.62
C THR A 278 -8.11 1.79 -18.95
N ILE A 279 -9.27 1.22 -19.28
CA ILE A 279 -10.02 1.60 -20.49
C ILE A 279 -10.46 3.06 -20.43
N VAL A 280 -10.92 3.53 -19.27
CA VAL A 280 -11.33 4.94 -19.10
C VAL A 280 -10.13 5.87 -19.30
N ILE A 281 -8.97 5.53 -18.73
CA ILE A 281 -7.76 6.35 -18.92
C ILE A 281 -7.28 6.31 -20.36
N TRP A 282 -7.22 5.14 -20.99
CA TRP A 282 -6.88 5.02 -22.39
C TRP A 282 -7.80 5.94 -23.25
N PHE A 283 -9.11 5.90 -23.00
CA PHE A 283 -10.06 6.78 -23.69
C PHE A 283 -9.74 8.27 -23.48
N LEU A 284 -9.48 8.67 -22.22
CA LEU A 284 -9.15 10.05 -21.90
C LEU A 284 -7.81 10.50 -22.47
N GLN A 285 -6.87 9.59 -22.70
CA GLN A 285 -5.56 9.87 -23.32
C GLN A 285 -5.61 9.91 -24.84
N SER A 286 -6.47 9.09 -25.45
CA SER A 286 -6.52 8.90 -26.92
C SER A 286 -7.45 9.88 -27.62
N PHE A 287 -8.38 10.53 -26.93
CA PHE A 287 -9.38 11.40 -27.56
C PHE A 287 -9.33 12.83 -27.04
N ASP A 288 -9.65 13.77 -27.96
CA ASP A 288 -9.91 15.19 -27.64
C ASP A 288 -11.37 15.44 -27.21
N ALA A 289 -11.70 16.71 -26.89
CA ALA A 289 -13.08 17.12 -26.54
C ALA A 289 -14.10 16.93 -27.65
N ARG A 290 -13.66 16.70 -28.90
CA ARG A 290 -14.50 16.47 -30.07
C ARG A 290 -14.55 15.00 -30.49
N LEU A 291 -13.98 14.11 -29.65
CA LEU A 291 -13.88 12.68 -29.91
C LEU A 291 -13.03 12.33 -31.16
N ASN A 292 -12.11 13.20 -31.55
CA ASN A 292 -11.07 12.84 -32.52
C ASN A 292 -9.91 12.19 -31.82
N VAL A 293 -9.24 11.28 -32.52
CA VAL A 293 -8.01 10.65 -32.01
C VAL A 293 -6.90 11.71 -32.03
N VAL A 294 -6.21 11.86 -30.91
CA VAL A 294 -5.12 12.83 -30.76
C VAL A 294 -3.79 12.22 -31.11
N GLU A 295 -2.96 12.95 -31.87
CA GLU A 295 -1.57 12.59 -32.16
C GLU A 295 -0.63 13.04 -31.04
N SER A 296 -1.02 14.10 -30.30
CA SER A 296 -0.25 14.64 -29.18
C SER A 296 -0.99 14.48 -27.87
N SER A 297 -0.33 13.91 -26.87
CA SER A 297 -0.88 13.74 -25.52
C SER A 297 -1.32 15.06 -24.87
N ALA A 298 -0.82 16.21 -25.35
CA ALA A 298 -1.17 17.54 -24.83
C ALA A 298 -2.60 17.97 -25.18
N ASP A 299 -3.17 17.43 -26.27
CA ASP A 299 -4.50 17.76 -26.77
C ASP A 299 -5.58 16.79 -26.24
N SER A 300 -5.19 15.81 -25.45
CA SER A 300 -6.08 14.80 -24.90
C SER A 300 -7.05 15.35 -23.84
N LEU A 301 -8.19 14.68 -23.68
CA LEU A 301 -9.15 14.97 -22.60
C LEU A 301 -8.46 14.94 -21.23
N LEU A 302 -7.55 14.00 -21.03
CA LEU A 302 -6.81 13.87 -19.76
C LEU A 302 -5.90 15.08 -19.52
N ALA A 303 -5.25 15.61 -20.57
CA ALA A 303 -4.44 16.83 -20.48
C ALA A 303 -5.32 18.06 -20.17
N MET A 304 -6.51 18.16 -20.76
CA MET A 304 -7.46 19.25 -20.45
C MET A 304 -7.88 19.21 -18.97
N ILE A 305 -8.17 18.03 -18.42
CA ILE A 305 -8.47 17.87 -17.00
C ILE A 305 -7.24 18.26 -16.16
N GLY A 306 -6.06 17.83 -16.59
CA GLY A 306 -4.79 18.20 -15.97
C GLY A 306 -4.56 19.72 -15.94
N GLN A 307 -4.81 20.41 -17.04
CA GLN A 307 -4.72 21.88 -17.15
C GLN A 307 -5.71 22.59 -16.21
N PHE A 308 -6.93 22.07 -16.10
CA PHE A 308 -7.93 22.60 -15.17
C PHE A 308 -7.52 22.44 -13.70
N LEU A 309 -6.86 21.32 -13.36
CA LEU A 309 -6.42 21.04 -11.99
C LEU A 309 -5.04 21.63 -11.64
N ALA A 310 -4.20 21.92 -12.63
CA ALA A 310 -2.85 22.44 -12.42
C ALA A 310 -2.79 23.66 -11.49
N PRO A 311 -3.68 24.67 -11.57
CA PRO A 311 -3.66 25.83 -10.67
C PRO A 311 -3.81 25.47 -9.20
N VAL A 312 -4.49 24.37 -8.86
CA VAL A 312 -4.64 23.89 -7.49
C VAL A 312 -3.29 23.52 -6.89
N PHE A 313 -2.35 23.07 -7.71
CA PHE A 313 -1.01 22.66 -7.27
C PHE A 313 0.03 23.80 -7.30
N ALA A 314 -0.36 25.01 -7.70
CA ALA A 314 0.52 26.18 -7.71
C ALA A 314 1.16 26.46 -6.34
N PRO A 315 0.42 26.44 -5.20
CA PRO A 315 1.01 26.67 -3.88
C PRO A 315 2.00 25.59 -3.44
N LEU A 316 2.00 24.42 -4.12
CA LEU A 316 2.92 23.32 -3.85
C LEU A 316 4.18 23.36 -4.71
N GLY A 317 4.26 24.31 -5.66
CA GLY A 317 5.41 24.53 -6.54
C GLY A 317 5.46 23.65 -7.79
N PHE A 318 4.36 22.93 -8.15
CA PHE A 318 4.28 22.10 -9.35
C PHE A 318 2.95 22.31 -10.10
N ALA A 319 2.72 23.52 -10.58
CA ALA A 319 1.51 23.94 -11.30
C ALA A 319 1.48 23.52 -12.80
N ASP A 320 2.24 22.51 -13.18
CA ASP A 320 2.25 22.01 -14.56
C ASP A 320 1.13 20.96 -14.76
N TRP A 321 0.45 21.03 -15.88
CA TRP A 321 -0.63 20.11 -16.24
C TRP A 321 -0.13 18.64 -16.31
N ARG A 322 1.13 18.42 -16.70
CA ARG A 322 1.75 17.08 -16.75
C ARG A 322 1.83 16.45 -15.37
N CYS A 323 2.14 17.24 -14.34
CA CYS A 323 2.11 16.79 -12.95
C CYS A 323 0.70 16.38 -12.51
N ALA A 324 -0.30 17.21 -12.82
CA ALA A 324 -1.69 16.92 -12.48
C ALA A 324 -2.19 15.67 -13.22
N THR A 325 -1.87 15.53 -14.51
CA THR A 325 -2.18 14.33 -15.31
C THR A 325 -1.55 13.07 -14.73
N ALA A 326 -0.27 13.13 -14.36
CA ALA A 326 0.42 12.00 -13.71
C ALA A 326 -0.21 11.63 -12.36
N LEU A 327 -0.66 12.59 -11.57
CA LEU A 327 -1.36 12.33 -10.30
C LEU A 327 -2.74 11.68 -10.52
N ILE A 328 -3.46 12.04 -11.59
CA ILE A 328 -4.73 11.41 -11.96
C ILE A 328 -4.48 9.95 -12.39
N SER A 329 -3.51 9.70 -13.25
CA SER A 329 -3.11 8.32 -13.63
C SER A 329 -2.67 7.52 -12.39
N GLY A 330 -1.88 8.12 -11.51
CA GLY A 330 -1.45 7.54 -10.24
C GLY A 330 -2.56 7.32 -9.21
N PHE A 331 -3.73 7.91 -9.39
CA PHE A 331 -4.91 7.57 -8.61
C PHE A 331 -5.46 6.20 -8.99
N ILE A 332 -5.32 5.79 -10.23
CA ILE A 332 -5.72 4.45 -10.69
C ILE A 332 -4.70 3.42 -10.22
N ALA A 333 -3.45 3.62 -10.61
CA ALA A 333 -2.33 2.78 -10.23
C ALA A 333 -1.12 3.67 -9.91
N LYS A 334 -0.55 3.54 -8.71
CA LYS A 334 0.51 4.46 -8.24
C LYS A 334 1.76 4.45 -9.10
N GLU A 335 2.11 3.30 -9.63
CA GLU A 335 3.23 3.10 -10.54
C GLU A 335 3.10 3.90 -11.84
N SER A 336 1.88 4.14 -12.30
CA SER A 336 1.61 4.90 -13.53
C SER A 336 2.02 6.37 -13.45
N VAL A 337 2.31 6.90 -12.27
CA VAL A 337 2.85 8.27 -12.11
C VAL A 337 4.15 8.44 -12.89
N VAL A 338 5.06 7.47 -12.77
CA VAL A 338 6.38 7.52 -13.42
C VAL A 338 6.24 7.38 -14.92
N SER A 339 5.57 6.34 -15.39
CA SER A 339 5.38 6.11 -16.84
C SER A 339 4.64 7.26 -17.52
N THR A 340 3.61 7.82 -16.86
CA THR A 340 2.93 9.01 -17.40
C THR A 340 3.87 10.21 -17.50
N LEU A 341 4.69 10.47 -16.48
CA LEU A 341 5.68 11.57 -16.54
C LEU A 341 6.72 11.33 -17.62
N GLU A 342 7.22 10.11 -17.77
CA GLU A 342 8.18 9.75 -18.83
C GLU A 342 7.61 9.96 -20.24
N ILE A 343 6.38 9.53 -20.46
CA ILE A 343 5.66 9.74 -21.74
C ILE A 343 5.46 11.24 -22.02
N LEU A 344 5.00 11.99 -21.02
CA LEU A 344 4.68 13.43 -21.20
C LEU A 344 5.93 14.33 -21.27
N LEU A 345 7.05 13.88 -20.71
CA LEU A 345 8.33 14.59 -20.79
C LEU A 345 9.10 14.25 -22.07
N GLY A 346 8.90 13.04 -22.63
CA GLY A 346 9.64 12.55 -23.77
C GLY A 346 11.16 12.57 -23.49
N THR A 347 11.92 13.27 -24.33
CA THR A 347 13.36 13.43 -24.17
C THR A 347 13.77 14.52 -23.17
N SER A 348 12.81 15.27 -22.61
CA SER A 348 13.09 16.36 -21.67
C SER A 348 13.47 15.81 -20.29
N ALA A 349 14.49 16.39 -19.68
CA ALA A 349 14.88 15.99 -18.33
C ALA A 349 13.80 16.39 -17.28
N LEU A 350 13.66 15.60 -16.25
CA LEU A 350 12.73 15.86 -15.14
C LEU A 350 13.02 17.22 -14.47
N SER A 351 14.27 17.68 -14.51
CA SER A 351 14.71 18.99 -14.03
C SER A 351 14.15 20.18 -14.81
N ALA A 352 13.61 19.98 -16.01
CA ALA A 352 12.90 21.03 -16.75
C ALA A 352 11.51 21.32 -16.16
N LEU A 353 10.90 20.32 -15.51
CA LEU A 353 9.57 20.42 -14.93
C LEU A 353 9.60 20.74 -13.43
N PHE A 354 10.57 20.18 -12.71
CA PHE A 354 10.69 20.33 -11.27
C PHE A 354 11.99 21.00 -10.85
N THR A 355 11.87 21.86 -9.86
CA THR A 355 13.01 22.27 -9.03
C THR A 355 13.20 21.24 -7.91
N THR A 356 14.36 21.21 -7.26
CA THR A 356 14.59 20.30 -6.12
C THR A 356 13.54 20.49 -5.02
N LYS A 357 13.11 21.71 -4.75
CA LYS A 357 12.09 22.04 -3.74
C LYS A 357 10.72 21.50 -4.15
N SER A 358 10.30 21.71 -5.40
CA SER A 358 9.02 21.22 -5.91
C SER A 358 9.00 19.70 -6.08
N ALA A 359 10.15 19.08 -6.38
CA ALA A 359 10.29 17.62 -6.42
C ALA A 359 10.06 16.99 -5.04
N VAL A 360 10.62 17.55 -3.98
CA VAL A 360 10.36 17.09 -2.60
C VAL A 360 8.89 17.29 -2.22
N SER A 361 8.29 18.43 -2.56
CA SER A 361 6.86 18.68 -2.33
C SER A 361 5.99 17.67 -3.07
N PHE A 362 6.29 17.37 -4.32
CA PHE A 362 5.60 16.35 -5.12
C PHE A 362 5.74 14.95 -4.52
N LEU A 363 6.94 14.59 -4.06
CA LEU A 363 7.19 13.32 -3.35
C LEU A 363 6.36 13.21 -2.07
N VAL A 364 6.28 14.26 -1.27
CA VAL A 364 5.46 14.30 -0.05
C VAL A 364 3.97 14.20 -0.39
N PHE A 365 3.53 14.89 -1.43
CA PHE A 365 2.15 14.77 -1.88
C PHE A 365 1.83 13.35 -2.35
N THR A 366 2.66 12.76 -3.22
CA THR A 366 2.47 11.40 -3.74
C THR A 366 2.55 10.33 -2.66
N LEU A 367 3.33 10.57 -1.61
CA LEU A 367 3.40 9.71 -0.43
C LEU A 367 2.06 9.65 0.31
N LEU A 368 1.41 10.80 0.53
CA LEU A 368 0.29 10.93 1.47
C LEU A 368 -1.07 10.96 0.80
N TYR A 369 -1.18 11.34 -0.51
CA TYR A 369 -2.47 11.48 -1.16
C TYR A 369 -3.21 10.15 -1.28
N THR A 370 -4.49 10.23 -1.57
CA THR A 370 -5.43 9.10 -1.61
C THR A 370 -4.82 7.82 -2.20
N PRO A 371 -5.12 6.63 -1.65
CA PRO A 371 -4.67 5.37 -2.21
C PRO A 371 -5.27 5.12 -3.60
N CYS A 372 -4.77 4.11 -4.31
CA CYS A 372 -5.27 3.72 -5.63
C CYS A 372 -6.77 3.34 -5.60
N VAL A 373 -7.41 3.37 -6.77
CA VAL A 373 -8.85 3.03 -6.92
C VAL A 373 -9.17 1.66 -6.31
N ALA A 374 -8.30 0.66 -6.48
CA ALA A 374 -8.48 -0.66 -5.89
C ALA A 374 -8.53 -0.61 -4.34
N ALA A 375 -7.71 0.23 -3.72
CA ALA A 375 -7.72 0.40 -2.28
C ALA A 375 -8.98 1.15 -1.80
N ILE A 376 -9.46 2.14 -2.55
CA ILE A 376 -10.72 2.83 -2.24
C ILE A 376 -11.91 1.86 -2.37
N ALA A 377 -11.93 1.00 -3.38
CA ALA A 377 -12.93 -0.04 -3.51
C ALA A 377 -12.92 -1.01 -2.30
N ALA A 378 -11.73 -1.36 -1.80
CA ALA A 378 -11.58 -2.15 -0.59
C ALA A 378 -12.09 -1.40 0.65
N ILE A 379 -11.71 -0.12 0.82
CA ILE A 379 -12.19 0.75 1.90
C ILE A 379 -13.72 0.84 1.88
N ARG A 380 -14.33 1.10 0.71
CA ARG A 380 -15.79 1.15 0.55
C ARG A 380 -16.46 -0.13 1.05
N ARG A 381 -15.89 -1.29 0.69
CA ARG A 381 -16.42 -2.60 1.11
C ARG A 381 -16.32 -2.79 2.62
N GLU A 382 -15.20 -2.38 3.24
CA GLU A 382 -14.99 -2.55 4.67
C GLU A 382 -15.77 -1.55 5.53
N VAL A 383 -15.96 -0.32 5.05
CA VAL A 383 -16.70 0.74 5.75
C VAL A 383 -18.21 0.65 5.47
N GLY A 384 -18.62 -0.11 4.43
CA GLY A 384 -20.02 -0.35 4.06
C GLY A 384 -20.75 0.86 3.46
N SER A 385 -20.04 1.97 3.17
CA SER A 385 -20.65 3.20 2.62
C SER A 385 -19.74 3.88 1.62
N PRO A 386 -20.24 4.19 0.40
CA PRO A 386 -19.46 4.93 -0.60
C PRO A 386 -19.16 6.36 -0.15
N VAL A 387 -20.09 7.01 0.57
CA VAL A 387 -19.89 8.37 1.09
C VAL A 387 -18.75 8.42 2.11
N ARG A 388 -18.73 7.48 3.06
CA ARG A 388 -17.63 7.39 4.05
C ARG A 388 -16.29 7.11 3.38
N ALA A 389 -16.25 6.24 2.36
CA ALA A 389 -15.02 5.99 1.59
C ALA A 389 -14.54 7.25 0.84
N GLY A 390 -15.46 8.03 0.27
CA GLY A 390 -15.17 9.32 -0.36
C GLY A 390 -14.62 10.34 0.64
N ILE A 391 -15.21 10.44 1.83
CA ILE A 391 -14.73 11.32 2.91
C ILE A 391 -13.30 10.91 3.34
N ILE A 392 -13.02 9.61 3.45
CA ILE A 392 -11.69 9.11 3.78
C ILE A 392 -10.68 9.51 2.70
N ALA A 393 -11.01 9.30 1.42
CA ALA A 393 -10.15 9.67 0.30
C ALA A 393 -9.88 11.19 0.28
N LEU A 394 -10.92 12.00 0.46
CA LEU A 394 -10.81 13.46 0.50
C LEU A 394 -9.96 13.93 1.68
N SER A 395 -10.17 13.36 2.86
CA SER A 395 -9.37 13.71 4.06
C SER A 395 -7.88 13.42 3.86
N GLN A 396 -7.55 12.32 3.18
CA GLN A 396 -6.16 11.99 2.84
C GLN A 396 -5.56 12.96 1.83
N CYS A 397 -6.33 13.37 0.80
CA CYS A 397 -5.89 14.42 -0.12
C CYS A 397 -5.65 15.75 0.61
N CYS A 398 -6.52 16.13 1.54
CA CYS A 398 -6.33 17.35 2.35
C CYS A 398 -5.06 17.28 3.20
N VAL A 399 -4.82 16.16 3.88
CA VAL A 399 -3.59 15.96 4.67
C VAL A 399 -2.35 16.00 3.78
N ALA A 400 -2.40 15.34 2.61
CA ALA A 400 -1.30 15.35 1.64
C ALA A 400 -1.01 16.77 1.14
N TYR A 401 -2.05 17.54 0.84
CA TYR A 401 -1.93 18.91 0.37
C TYR A 401 -1.30 19.81 1.43
N LEU A 402 -1.81 19.77 2.67
CA LEU A 402 -1.29 20.56 3.78
C LEU A 402 0.18 20.20 4.11
N ALA A 403 0.51 18.91 4.11
CA ALA A 403 1.88 18.46 4.37
C ALA A 403 2.84 18.88 3.24
N ALA A 404 2.45 18.72 1.98
CA ALA A 404 3.26 19.14 0.83
C ALA A 404 3.44 20.66 0.79
N PHE A 405 2.40 21.42 1.08
CA PHE A 405 2.45 22.88 1.19
C PHE A 405 3.41 23.32 2.32
N ALA A 406 3.29 22.73 3.51
CA ALA A 406 4.17 23.05 4.62
C ALA A 406 5.64 22.74 4.28
N VAL A 407 5.92 21.59 3.66
CA VAL A 407 7.28 21.23 3.23
C VAL A 407 7.80 22.19 2.17
N PHE A 408 6.98 22.53 1.16
CA PHE A 408 7.37 23.50 0.13
C PHE A 408 7.65 24.88 0.72
N ALA A 409 6.81 25.37 1.63
CA ALA A 409 6.99 26.64 2.31
C ALA A 409 8.28 26.67 3.14
N ILE A 410 8.56 25.60 3.92
CA ILE A 410 9.79 25.50 4.71
C ILE A 410 11.05 25.49 3.83
N LEU A 411 11.02 24.78 2.71
CA LEU A 411 12.14 24.72 1.77
C LEU A 411 12.31 26.00 0.96
N SER A 412 11.30 26.86 0.92
CA SER A 412 11.31 28.12 0.17
C SER A 412 11.80 29.30 1.00
N LEU A 413 11.77 29.16 2.35
CA LEU A 413 12.41 30.08 3.30
C LEU A 413 13.92 29.95 3.27
#